data_f9cc54acc74d8ef60650202f2eb226ae
#
_entry.id   f9cc54acc74d8ef60650202f2eb226ae
#
_cell.length_a   1.000
_cell.length_b   1.000
_cell.length_c   1.000
_cell.angle_alpha   90.00
_cell.angle_beta   90.00
_cell.angle_gamma   90.00
#
_symmetry.space_group_name_H-M   'P 1'
#
loop_
_entity.id
_entity.type
_entity.pdbx_description
1 polymer ?
#
loop_
_entity_poly.entity_id
_entity_poly.type
_entity_poly.pdbx_seq_one_letter_code
_entity_poly.pdbx_strand_id
1 'polypeptide(L)'
;MKETHRFLIPDYFPQFACKMGACRAACCEGWPVSVSMADYFSLLGLDCAPALRARLDCGIHVVDNPTKEAYARFEPRYDGNCPMRLPDGRCALHAELGEDVLPHVCRLYPRGVRAEDGRFECSCANSCEAVLEMFLDRAEPITFLERELELKLPPLPQRRSVFETLGLAQKIRLHLIAIVQNRRLPLPQRLICLGGLMDRLDCALKNRDKALLEQILAEDPSELCPKLAEPEVGAEHLQFGLQIIEQMMEILDEGSQSIRDCGKAALAYFHGGKSGDIARYEAANAHFSAVFPQWETFFEHMLVNHMFFAQFPFQDRPESMHEEFVALCAVYAILRFLALGCMADRRDAEGLIDDMAAAFRLVDHTEFDRYASRLLKRLGCASSQEICDLIAL
;
A
#
# COMPACT_ATOMS: atom_id res chain seq x y z
N MET A 1 -4.42 -12.55 25.86
CA MET A 1 -4.50 -13.97 25.46
C MET A 1 -4.61 -14.01 23.96
N LYS A 2 -4.16 -15.08 23.31
CA LYS A 2 -4.45 -15.28 21.87
C LYS A 2 -5.92 -15.64 21.75
N GLU A 3 -6.61 -15.03 20.79
CA GLU A 3 -8.02 -15.29 20.52
C GLU A 3 -8.15 -15.87 19.10
N THR A 4 -9.01 -16.87 18.95
CA THR A 4 -9.30 -17.48 17.64
C THR A 4 -10.50 -16.79 17.04
N HIS A 5 -10.30 -16.21 15.86
CA HIS A 5 -11.36 -15.59 15.07
C HIS A 5 -11.33 -16.11 13.64
N ARG A 6 -12.48 -16.07 12.96
CA ARG A 6 -12.58 -16.38 11.53
C ARG A 6 -12.29 -15.13 10.71
N PHE A 7 -11.28 -15.21 9.85
CA PHE A 7 -10.79 -14.12 9.02
C PHE A 7 -11.02 -14.42 7.54
N LEU A 8 -11.36 -13.38 6.78
CA LEU A 8 -11.14 -13.36 5.34
C LEU A 8 -9.69 -12.92 5.10
N ILE A 9 -8.92 -13.74 4.39
CA ILE A 9 -7.50 -13.51 4.11
C ILE A 9 -7.16 -13.78 2.65
N PRO A 10 -6.14 -13.12 2.07
CA PRO A 10 -5.57 -13.54 0.80
C PRO A 10 -4.92 -14.93 0.92
N ASP A 11 -4.93 -15.68 -0.16
CA ASP A 11 -4.41 -17.05 -0.20
C ASP A 11 -2.90 -17.17 0.01
N TYR A 12 -2.13 -16.09 -0.20
CA TYR A 12 -0.71 -16.03 0.12
C TYR A 12 -0.42 -15.89 1.62
N PHE A 13 -1.38 -15.37 2.39
CA PHE A 13 -1.19 -15.01 3.80
C PHE A 13 -0.66 -16.14 4.69
N PRO A 14 -1.13 -17.41 4.57
CA PRO A 14 -0.59 -18.52 5.35
C PRO A 14 0.87 -18.88 5.02
N GLN A 15 1.36 -18.45 3.86
CA GLN A 15 2.73 -18.71 3.41
C GLN A 15 3.71 -17.61 3.85
N PHE A 16 3.18 -16.47 4.32
CA PHE A 16 4.02 -15.35 4.75
C PHE A 16 4.85 -15.72 5.98
N ALA A 17 6.15 -15.52 5.87
CA ALA A 17 7.11 -15.65 6.97
C ALA A 17 7.99 -14.39 7.06
N CYS A 18 8.12 -13.84 8.26
CA CYS A 18 9.03 -12.72 8.51
C CYS A 18 10.48 -13.15 8.36
N LYS A 19 11.30 -12.35 7.69
CA LYS A 19 12.75 -12.61 7.50
C LYS A 19 13.59 -12.37 8.77
N MET A 20 12.97 -11.92 9.87
CA MET A 20 13.61 -11.81 11.19
C MET A 20 14.89 -10.95 11.22
N GLY A 21 14.94 -9.88 10.42
CA GLY A 21 16.11 -9.00 10.35
C GLY A 21 17.04 -9.24 9.16
N ALA A 22 16.81 -10.28 8.37
CA ALA A 22 17.53 -10.49 7.11
C ALA A 22 16.97 -9.62 5.96
N CYS A 23 16.18 -8.59 6.30
CA CYS A 23 15.63 -7.63 5.34
C CYS A 23 16.70 -6.63 4.90
N ARG A 24 16.70 -6.25 3.61
CA ARG A 24 17.51 -5.15 3.07
C ARG A 24 17.03 -3.81 3.64
N ALA A 25 15.71 -3.61 3.63
CA ALA A 25 15.05 -2.44 4.22
C ALA A 25 14.11 -2.89 5.33
N ALA A 26 14.57 -2.85 6.57
CA ALA A 26 13.82 -3.37 7.72
C ALA A 26 12.62 -2.50 8.09
N CYS A 27 11.58 -3.14 8.64
CA CYS A 27 10.37 -2.47 9.15
C CYS A 27 10.64 -1.49 10.32
N CYS A 28 11.83 -1.52 10.90
CA CYS A 28 12.29 -0.65 11.99
C CYS A 28 13.35 0.35 11.52
N GLU A 29 13.30 0.75 10.26
CA GLU A 29 14.22 1.71 9.64
C GLU A 29 13.46 2.85 8.97
N GLY A 30 13.89 4.08 9.22
CA GLY A 30 13.42 5.27 8.51
C GLY A 30 12.16 5.94 9.07
N TRP A 31 11.52 5.38 10.10
CA TRP A 31 10.37 6.00 10.76
C TRP A 31 10.31 5.74 12.28
N PRO A 32 9.67 6.62 13.05
CA PRO A 32 9.40 6.34 14.46
C PRO A 32 8.31 5.26 14.59
N VAL A 33 8.55 4.28 15.47
CA VAL A 33 7.57 3.22 15.75
C VAL A 33 6.66 3.65 16.89
N SER A 34 5.37 3.85 16.61
CA SER A 34 4.38 4.21 17.62
C SER A 34 4.10 3.06 18.57
N VAL A 35 3.95 3.37 19.86
CA VAL A 35 3.74 2.40 20.94
C VAL A 35 2.50 2.79 21.74
N SER A 36 1.58 1.85 21.93
CA SER A 36 0.39 2.07 22.74
C SER A 36 0.73 2.26 24.23
N MET A 37 -0.19 2.88 25.00
CA MET A 37 -0.02 3.04 26.44
C MET A 37 0.16 1.69 27.14
N ALA A 38 -0.58 0.67 26.74
CA ALA A 38 -0.49 -0.66 27.35
C ALA A 38 0.88 -1.32 27.05
N ASP A 39 1.36 -1.24 25.81
CA ASP A 39 2.67 -1.76 25.44
C ASP A 39 3.80 -0.99 26.13
N TYR A 40 3.67 0.34 26.24
CA TYR A 40 4.66 1.18 26.94
C TYR A 40 4.86 0.74 28.39
N PHE A 41 3.78 0.61 29.16
CA PHE A 41 3.87 0.17 30.55
C PHE A 41 4.31 -1.29 30.68
N SER A 42 3.97 -2.15 29.72
CA SER A 42 4.51 -3.51 29.69
C SER A 42 6.04 -3.52 29.48
N LEU A 43 6.57 -2.67 28.60
CA LEU A 43 8.00 -2.52 28.36
C LEU A 43 8.75 -1.92 29.56
N LEU A 44 8.13 -0.98 30.29
CA LEU A 44 8.71 -0.42 31.52
C LEU A 44 8.88 -1.49 32.62
N GLY A 45 7.89 -2.36 32.77
CA GLY A 45 7.91 -3.44 33.77
C GLY A 45 8.66 -4.70 33.34
N LEU A 46 9.31 -4.69 32.18
CA LEU A 46 9.95 -5.87 31.61
C LEU A 46 11.21 -6.26 32.39
N ASP A 47 11.30 -7.50 32.84
CA ASP A 47 12.54 -8.09 33.37
C ASP A 47 13.43 -8.52 32.22
N CYS A 48 14.59 -7.86 32.09
CA CYS A 48 15.49 -8.07 30.97
C CYS A 48 16.94 -7.73 31.34
N ALA A 49 17.89 -8.13 30.50
CA ALA A 49 19.30 -7.82 30.70
C ALA A 49 19.57 -6.30 30.77
N PRO A 50 20.55 -5.85 31.56
CA PRO A 50 20.87 -4.41 31.73
C PRO A 50 21.13 -3.68 30.39
N ALA A 51 21.72 -4.36 29.41
CA ALA A 51 21.97 -3.79 28.08
C ALA A 51 20.66 -3.51 27.32
N LEU A 52 19.67 -4.41 27.39
CA LEU A 52 18.37 -4.21 26.77
C LEU A 52 17.56 -3.13 27.52
N ARG A 53 17.63 -3.09 28.86
CA ARG A 53 17.02 -2.04 29.67
C ARG A 53 17.54 -0.66 29.27
N ALA A 54 18.86 -0.50 29.16
CA ALA A 54 19.46 0.77 28.75
C ALA A 54 18.98 1.20 27.33
N ARG A 55 18.83 0.25 26.39
CA ARG A 55 18.26 0.55 25.06
C ARG A 55 16.82 1.01 25.14
N LEU A 56 15.99 0.39 25.97
CA LEU A 56 14.59 0.77 26.16
C LEU A 56 14.49 2.17 26.79
N ASP A 57 15.23 2.40 27.88
CA ASP A 57 15.17 3.67 28.63
C ASP A 57 15.66 4.87 27.79
N CYS A 58 16.62 4.64 26.89
CA CYS A 58 17.13 5.67 25.99
C CYS A 58 16.39 5.80 24.67
N GLY A 59 15.59 4.81 24.27
CA GLY A 59 15.05 4.73 22.94
C GLY A 59 13.54 4.91 22.81
N ILE A 60 12.81 4.85 23.95
CA ILE A 60 11.36 5.03 23.96
C ILE A 60 10.97 6.32 24.68
N HIS A 61 10.18 7.16 24.01
CA HIS A 61 9.78 8.46 24.56
C HIS A 61 8.27 8.64 24.46
N VAL A 62 7.67 9.19 25.53
CA VAL A 62 6.26 9.61 25.52
C VAL A 62 6.11 10.78 24.55
N VAL A 63 5.09 10.77 23.71
CA VAL A 63 4.83 11.85 22.75
C VAL A 63 4.18 13.07 23.44
N ASP A 64 4.26 14.25 22.84
CA ASP A 64 3.75 15.49 23.44
C ASP A 64 2.23 15.47 23.73
N ASN A 65 1.44 14.82 22.86
CA ASN A 65 0.00 14.69 23.00
C ASN A 65 -0.40 13.21 23.00
N PRO A 66 -0.14 12.46 24.09
CA PRO A 66 -0.32 11.02 24.12
C PRO A 66 -1.80 10.62 24.10
N THR A 67 -2.12 9.63 23.27
CA THR A 67 -3.39 8.90 23.31
C THR A 67 -3.16 7.49 23.87
N LYS A 68 -4.23 6.72 24.07
CA LYS A 68 -4.07 5.31 24.48
C LYS A 68 -3.42 4.46 23.40
N GLU A 69 -3.68 4.78 22.15
CA GLU A 69 -3.21 4.06 20.96
C GLU A 69 -1.81 4.50 20.52
N ALA A 70 -1.50 5.79 20.67
CA ALA A 70 -0.22 6.41 20.33
C ALA A 70 0.32 7.17 21.57
N TYR A 71 0.84 6.42 22.54
CA TYR A 71 1.28 6.97 23.82
C TYR A 71 2.75 7.35 23.83
N ALA A 72 3.58 6.50 23.24
CA ALA A 72 5.02 6.68 23.15
C ALA A 72 5.51 6.27 21.75
N ARG A 73 6.77 6.50 21.47
CA ARG A 73 7.40 6.04 20.25
C ARG A 73 8.85 5.62 20.47
N PHE A 74 9.33 4.67 19.69
CA PHE A 74 10.75 4.46 19.50
C PHE A 74 11.27 5.51 18.53
N GLU A 75 12.13 6.40 19.01
CA GLU A 75 12.76 7.40 18.16
C GLU A 75 13.90 6.75 17.37
N PRO A 76 13.94 6.93 16.05
CA PRO A 76 15.06 6.46 15.25
C PRO A 76 16.37 7.09 15.74
N ARG A 77 17.44 6.30 15.73
CA ARG A 77 18.80 6.82 15.95
C ARG A 77 19.21 7.72 14.79
N TYR A 78 20.37 8.39 14.90
CA TYR A 78 20.94 9.24 13.87
C TYR A 78 21.15 8.52 12.52
N ASP A 79 21.28 7.18 12.55
CA ASP A 79 21.41 6.30 11.37
C ASP A 79 20.06 5.87 10.78
N GLY A 80 18.94 6.43 11.26
CA GLY A 80 17.59 6.09 10.84
C GLY A 80 17.05 4.78 11.41
N ASN A 81 17.82 4.03 12.18
CA ASN A 81 17.41 2.74 12.72
C ASN A 81 16.69 2.86 14.06
N CYS A 82 15.71 1.98 14.29
CA CYS A 82 15.12 1.81 15.62
C CYS A 82 16.18 1.50 16.68
N PRO A 83 16.08 2.06 17.90
CA PRO A 83 17.02 1.77 18.99
C PRO A 83 17.14 0.27 19.33
N MET A 84 16.09 -0.50 19.06
CA MET A 84 16.08 -1.95 19.29
C MET A 84 16.76 -2.77 18.19
N ARG A 85 17.11 -2.18 17.05
CA ARG A 85 17.79 -2.90 15.97
C ARG A 85 19.25 -3.18 16.34
N LEU A 86 19.64 -4.44 16.27
CA LEU A 86 21.01 -4.92 16.47
C LEU A 86 21.84 -4.78 15.18
N PRO A 87 23.17 -4.85 15.25
CA PRO A 87 24.02 -4.80 14.06
C PRO A 87 23.79 -5.93 13.05
N ASP A 88 23.25 -7.06 13.50
CA ASP A 88 22.88 -8.20 12.65
C ASP A 88 21.47 -8.09 12.05
N GLY A 89 20.81 -6.94 12.22
CA GLY A 89 19.48 -6.65 11.70
C GLY A 89 18.32 -7.09 12.59
N ARG A 90 18.54 -7.96 13.58
CA ARG A 90 17.48 -8.46 14.47
C ARG A 90 17.04 -7.40 15.47
N CYS A 91 15.82 -7.55 16.00
CA CYS A 91 15.33 -6.75 17.12
C CYS A 91 15.86 -7.30 18.44
N ALA A 92 16.46 -6.45 19.29
CA ALA A 92 16.99 -6.84 20.60
C ALA A 92 15.89 -7.44 21.53
N LEU A 93 14.70 -6.84 21.54
CA LEU A 93 13.55 -7.37 22.29
C LEU A 93 13.19 -8.80 21.83
N HIS A 94 13.09 -8.98 20.51
CA HIS A 94 12.74 -10.28 19.94
C HIS A 94 13.85 -11.33 20.16
N ALA A 95 15.10 -10.93 19.99
CA ALA A 95 16.24 -11.83 20.14
C ALA A 95 16.44 -12.33 21.57
N GLU A 96 16.16 -11.49 22.59
CA GLU A 96 16.37 -11.83 23.99
C GLU A 96 15.14 -12.49 24.63
N LEU A 97 13.92 -12.01 24.31
CA LEU A 97 12.72 -12.35 25.06
C LEU A 97 11.58 -12.92 24.20
N GLY A 98 11.79 -12.99 22.88
CA GLY A 98 10.81 -13.55 21.94
C GLY A 98 9.73 -12.58 21.48
N GLU A 99 8.79 -13.12 20.69
CA GLU A 99 7.75 -12.33 20.00
C GLU A 99 6.72 -11.72 20.98
N ASP A 100 6.43 -12.41 22.10
CA ASP A 100 5.34 -12.05 23.00
C ASP A 100 5.53 -10.71 23.73
N VAL A 101 6.77 -10.26 23.88
CA VAL A 101 7.13 -8.98 24.52
C VAL A 101 7.13 -7.79 23.56
N LEU A 102 7.04 -8.04 22.26
CA LEU A 102 7.03 -6.98 21.27
C LEU A 102 5.77 -6.11 21.42
N PRO A 103 5.89 -4.78 21.23
CA PRO A 103 4.71 -3.94 21.02
C PRO A 103 3.81 -4.53 19.93
N HIS A 104 2.51 -4.36 20.08
CA HIS A 104 1.56 -4.98 19.15
C HIS A 104 1.82 -4.59 17.69
N VAL A 105 2.22 -3.33 17.44
CA VAL A 105 2.58 -2.85 16.09
C VAL A 105 3.74 -3.63 15.49
N CYS A 106 4.79 -3.91 16.27
CA CYS A 106 5.95 -4.68 15.81
C CYS A 106 5.64 -6.17 15.63
N ARG A 107 4.78 -6.74 16.51
CA ARG A 107 4.37 -8.14 16.45
C ARG A 107 3.44 -8.41 15.27
N LEU A 108 2.54 -7.48 14.97
CA LEU A 108 1.58 -7.65 13.88
C LEU A 108 2.19 -7.31 12.51
N TYR A 109 3.04 -6.27 12.41
CA TYR A 109 3.59 -5.87 11.12
C TYR A 109 4.23 -7.05 10.37
N PRO A 110 4.00 -7.20 9.06
CA PRO A 110 3.22 -6.32 8.18
C PRO A 110 1.70 -6.62 8.15
N ARG A 111 1.20 -7.46 9.06
CA ARG A 111 -0.21 -7.87 9.11
C ARG A 111 -1.09 -6.70 9.53
N GLY A 112 -2.01 -6.30 8.64
CA GLY A 112 -3.08 -5.37 8.95
C GLY A 112 -4.37 -6.13 9.27
N VAL A 113 -4.87 -5.95 10.48
CA VAL A 113 -6.14 -6.54 10.92
C VAL A 113 -7.23 -5.49 10.91
N ARG A 114 -8.36 -5.84 10.34
CA ARG A 114 -9.57 -5.01 10.30
C ARG A 114 -10.73 -5.80 10.89
N ALA A 115 -11.60 -5.09 11.59
CA ALA A 115 -12.86 -5.63 12.09
C ALA A 115 -13.99 -4.66 11.74
N GLU A 116 -14.97 -5.15 10.98
CA GLU A 116 -16.15 -4.40 10.58
C GLU A 116 -17.38 -5.31 10.71
N ASP A 117 -18.40 -4.83 11.42
CA ASP A 117 -19.68 -5.54 11.62
C ASP A 117 -19.51 -7.02 12.06
N GLY A 118 -18.53 -7.28 12.95
CA GLY A 118 -18.26 -8.63 13.48
C GLY A 118 -17.51 -9.55 12.52
N ARG A 119 -17.06 -9.05 11.38
CA ARG A 119 -16.21 -9.77 10.42
C ARG A 119 -14.78 -9.32 10.58
N PHE A 120 -13.85 -10.25 10.47
CA PHE A 120 -12.43 -9.97 10.54
C PHE A 120 -11.79 -10.17 9.17
N GLU A 121 -10.92 -9.24 8.79
CA GLU A 121 -10.07 -9.34 7.62
C GLU A 121 -8.60 -9.17 8.04
N CYS A 122 -7.70 -9.87 7.36
CA CYS A 122 -6.28 -9.73 7.61
C CYS A 122 -5.50 -9.94 6.31
N SER A 123 -4.55 -9.03 6.02
CA SER A 123 -3.58 -9.17 4.93
C SER A 123 -2.26 -8.56 5.36
N CYS A 124 -1.24 -8.62 4.49
CA CYS A 124 0.05 -8.00 4.77
C CYS A 124 0.23 -6.74 3.93
N ALA A 125 0.84 -5.69 4.51
CA ALA A 125 1.16 -4.46 3.80
C ALA A 125 2.23 -4.70 2.72
N ASN A 126 2.09 -4.03 1.58
CA ASN A 126 3.08 -4.05 0.49
C ASN A 126 4.41 -3.37 0.87
N SER A 127 4.44 -2.61 1.94
CA SER A 127 5.66 -2.01 2.49
C SER A 127 6.69 -3.02 3.01
N CYS A 128 6.34 -4.32 3.02
CA CYS A 128 7.22 -5.41 3.42
C CYS A 128 7.82 -6.10 2.20
N GLU A 129 9.17 -6.10 2.08
CA GLU A 129 9.87 -6.75 0.96
C GLU A 129 9.53 -8.24 0.83
N ALA A 130 9.37 -8.97 1.95
CA ALA A 130 9.03 -10.39 1.90
C ALA A 130 7.64 -10.65 1.27
N VAL A 131 6.72 -9.70 1.37
CA VAL A 131 5.41 -9.76 0.70
C VAL A 131 5.55 -9.51 -0.80
N LEU A 132 6.35 -8.51 -1.18
CA LEU A 132 6.58 -8.19 -2.58
C LEU A 132 7.37 -9.27 -3.31
N GLU A 133 8.32 -9.92 -2.64
CA GLU A 133 9.03 -11.09 -3.19
C GLU A 133 8.04 -12.22 -3.55
N MET A 134 7.07 -12.50 -2.66
CA MET A 134 6.02 -13.47 -2.96
C MET A 134 5.16 -13.08 -4.17
N PHE A 135 4.96 -11.78 -4.41
CA PHE A 135 4.17 -11.28 -5.54
C PHE A 135 4.93 -11.30 -6.86
N LEU A 136 6.24 -11.04 -6.82
CA LEU A 136 7.06 -11.01 -8.02
C LEU A 136 7.13 -12.41 -8.68
N ASP A 137 7.23 -13.46 -7.87
CA ASP A 137 7.33 -14.84 -8.34
C ASP A 137 5.96 -15.50 -8.61
N ARG A 138 4.87 -14.77 -8.30
CA ARG A 138 3.53 -15.33 -8.38
C ARG A 138 2.91 -15.14 -9.78
N ALA A 139 2.50 -16.22 -10.42
CA ALA A 139 1.76 -16.17 -11.67
C ALA A 139 0.24 -16.05 -11.48
N GLU A 140 -0.33 -16.72 -10.45
CA GLU A 140 -1.77 -16.84 -10.25
C GLU A 140 -2.37 -15.59 -9.60
N PRO A 141 -3.60 -15.17 -9.95
CA PRO A 141 -4.30 -14.10 -9.27
C PRO A 141 -4.42 -14.36 -7.76
N ILE A 142 -4.44 -13.30 -6.95
CA ILE A 142 -4.69 -13.42 -5.51
C ILE A 142 -6.16 -13.79 -5.31
N THR A 143 -6.41 -14.89 -4.59
CA THR A 143 -7.75 -15.31 -4.18
C THR A 143 -7.95 -15.08 -2.67
N PHE A 144 -9.20 -15.05 -2.23
CA PHE A 144 -9.54 -14.78 -0.83
C PHE A 144 -10.25 -15.98 -0.23
N LEU A 145 -9.86 -16.34 1.00
CA LEU A 145 -10.39 -17.50 1.69
C LEU A 145 -10.65 -17.21 3.18
N GLU A 146 -11.62 -17.89 3.74
CA GLU A 146 -11.90 -17.80 5.17
C GLU A 146 -11.05 -18.83 5.94
N ARG A 147 -10.39 -18.34 6.99
CA ARG A 147 -9.55 -19.16 7.88
C ARG A 147 -9.72 -18.74 9.32
N GLU A 148 -9.64 -19.71 10.21
CA GLU A 148 -9.46 -19.47 11.64
C GLU A 148 -7.99 -19.15 11.91
N LEU A 149 -7.74 -18.00 12.52
CA LEU A 149 -6.41 -17.56 12.93
C LEU A 149 -6.42 -17.28 14.42
N GLU A 150 -5.35 -17.69 15.09
CA GLU A 150 -5.07 -17.39 16.48
C GLU A 150 -4.08 -16.23 16.57
N LEU A 151 -4.59 -15.02 16.80
CA LEU A 151 -3.79 -13.80 16.88
C LEU A 151 -3.97 -13.11 18.24
N LYS A 152 -2.87 -12.54 18.76
CA LYS A 152 -2.93 -11.64 19.91
C LYS A 152 -3.21 -10.23 19.40
N LEU A 153 -4.48 -9.88 19.33
CA LEU A 153 -4.91 -8.60 18.80
C LEU A 153 -4.94 -7.52 19.90
N PRO A 154 -4.61 -6.26 19.56
CA PRO A 154 -4.98 -5.12 20.41
C PRO A 154 -6.50 -4.95 20.37
N PRO A 155 -7.08 -4.14 21.27
CA PRO A 155 -8.45 -3.71 21.11
C PRO A 155 -8.63 -3.07 19.72
N LEU A 156 -9.40 -3.70 18.85
CA LEU A 156 -9.67 -3.17 17.52
C LEU A 156 -10.74 -2.10 17.59
N PRO A 157 -10.56 -0.95 16.95
CA PRO A 157 -11.62 0.03 16.84
C PRO A 157 -12.80 -0.61 16.09
N GLN A 158 -13.99 -0.51 16.66
CA GLN A 158 -15.20 -0.88 15.94
C GLN A 158 -15.45 0.19 14.89
N ARG A 159 -15.16 -0.14 13.64
CA ARG A 159 -15.36 0.73 12.50
C ARG A 159 -16.77 0.52 11.96
N ARG A 160 -17.44 1.62 11.67
CA ARG A 160 -18.65 1.61 10.85
C ARG A 160 -18.31 2.28 9.55
N SER A 161 -18.59 1.61 8.44
CA SER A 161 -18.45 2.24 7.13
C SER A 161 -19.25 3.56 7.09
N VAL A 162 -18.62 4.59 6.58
CA VAL A 162 -19.28 5.88 6.30
C VAL A 162 -20.27 5.72 5.15
N PHE A 163 -20.03 4.74 4.29
CA PHE A 163 -20.89 4.43 3.16
C PHE A 163 -22.03 3.49 3.54
N GLU A 164 -23.26 3.87 3.18
CA GLU A 164 -24.43 2.98 3.26
C GLU A 164 -24.35 1.94 2.14
N THR A 165 -23.74 0.80 2.42
CA THR A 165 -23.48 -0.24 1.41
C THR A 165 -24.62 -1.26 1.27
N LEU A 166 -25.73 -1.08 1.96
CA LEU A 166 -26.88 -2.00 1.99
C LEU A 166 -26.51 -3.45 2.33
N GLY A 167 -25.42 -3.63 3.09
CA GLY A 167 -24.88 -4.94 3.48
C GLY A 167 -24.09 -5.64 2.37
N LEU A 168 -23.73 -4.94 1.29
CA LEU A 168 -23.04 -5.52 0.13
C LEU A 168 -21.55 -5.13 0.04
N ALA A 169 -21.00 -4.46 1.06
CA ALA A 169 -19.62 -3.94 1.04
C ALA A 169 -18.58 -4.97 0.54
N GLN A 170 -18.55 -6.14 1.15
CA GLN A 170 -17.59 -7.19 0.77
C GLN A 170 -17.80 -7.66 -0.68
N LYS A 171 -19.05 -7.82 -1.13
CA LYS A 171 -19.33 -8.23 -2.51
C LYS A 171 -18.86 -7.16 -3.50
N ILE A 172 -19.13 -5.89 -3.22
CA ILE A 172 -18.67 -4.76 -4.05
C ILE A 172 -17.15 -4.77 -4.13
N ARG A 173 -16.45 -4.85 -3.00
CA ARG A 173 -14.98 -4.85 -2.95
C ARG A 173 -14.37 -5.99 -3.76
N LEU A 174 -14.85 -7.22 -3.58
CA LEU A 174 -14.35 -8.38 -4.33
C LEU A 174 -14.67 -8.28 -5.83
N HIS A 175 -15.81 -7.67 -6.20
CA HIS A 175 -16.15 -7.45 -7.60
C HIS A 175 -15.23 -6.41 -8.26
N LEU A 176 -14.89 -5.31 -7.56
CA LEU A 176 -13.91 -4.32 -8.01
C LEU A 176 -12.51 -4.94 -8.17
N ILE A 177 -12.08 -5.77 -7.22
CA ILE A 177 -10.82 -6.52 -7.31
C ILE A 177 -10.81 -7.43 -8.56
N ALA A 178 -11.91 -8.11 -8.86
CA ALA A 178 -12.00 -8.98 -10.03
C ALA A 178 -11.84 -8.21 -11.37
N ILE A 179 -12.25 -6.93 -11.43
CA ILE A 179 -11.96 -6.07 -12.60
C ILE A 179 -10.45 -5.86 -12.77
N VAL A 180 -9.73 -5.52 -11.68
CA VAL A 180 -8.28 -5.33 -11.74
C VAL A 180 -7.56 -6.62 -12.13
N GLN A 181 -8.12 -7.78 -11.82
CA GLN A 181 -7.58 -9.10 -12.17
C GLN A 181 -8.01 -9.60 -13.56
N ASN A 182 -8.73 -8.81 -14.34
CA ASN A 182 -9.13 -9.20 -15.71
C ASN A 182 -7.96 -9.13 -16.69
N ARG A 183 -7.09 -10.12 -16.68
CA ARG A 183 -5.88 -10.23 -17.51
C ARG A 183 -6.13 -10.36 -19.03
N ARG A 184 -7.39 -10.28 -19.50
CA ARG A 184 -7.70 -10.16 -20.93
C ARG A 184 -7.36 -8.76 -21.47
N LEU A 185 -7.14 -7.80 -20.57
CA LEU A 185 -6.83 -6.40 -20.87
C LEU A 185 -5.49 -6.02 -20.25
N PRO A 186 -4.74 -5.07 -20.84
CA PRO A 186 -3.62 -4.41 -20.18
C PRO A 186 -4.06 -3.73 -18.86
N LEU A 187 -3.17 -3.64 -17.89
CA LEU A 187 -3.50 -3.13 -16.57
C LEU A 187 -4.07 -1.70 -16.56
N PRO A 188 -3.57 -0.73 -17.37
CA PRO A 188 -4.19 0.59 -17.47
C PRO A 188 -5.67 0.53 -17.90
N GLN A 189 -5.99 -0.32 -18.86
CA GLN A 189 -7.38 -0.47 -19.33
C GLN A 189 -8.30 -1.06 -18.28
N ARG A 190 -7.78 -1.96 -17.41
CA ARG A 190 -8.53 -2.50 -16.26
C ARG A 190 -8.89 -1.39 -15.28
N LEU A 191 -7.97 -0.45 -15.03
CA LEU A 191 -8.24 0.70 -14.15
C LEU A 191 -9.29 1.65 -14.75
N ILE A 192 -9.27 1.88 -16.06
CA ILE A 192 -10.32 2.67 -16.74
C ILE A 192 -11.70 1.97 -16.56
N CYS A 193 -11.74 0.67 -16.77
CA CYS A 193 -12.97 -0.12 -16.54
C CYS A 193 -13.44 -0.05 -15.09
N LEU A 194 -12.51 -0.09 -14.14
CA LEU A 194 -12.79 0.06 -12.71
C LEU A 194 -13.51 1.38 -12.42
N GLY A 195 -13.03 2.50 -13.00
CA GLY A 195 -13.66 3.81 -12.85
C GLY A 195 -15.11 3.81 -13.33
N GLY A 196 -15.36 3.30 -14.52
CA GLY A 196 -16.73 3.20 -15.08
C GLY A 196 -17.68 2.32 -14.23
N LEU A 197 -17.15 1.23 -13.65
CA LEU A 197 -17.93 0.41 -12.73
C LEU A 197 -18.20 1.14 -11.41
N MET A 198 -17.22 1.85 -10.88
CA MET A 198 -17.38 2.60 -9.63
C MET A 198 -18.42 3.71 -9.77
N ASP A 199 -18.47 4.41 -10.91
CA ASP A 199 -19.51 5.41 -11.18
C ASP A 199 -20.93 4.78 -11.18
N ARG A 200 -21.09 3.60 -11.76
CA ARG A 200 -22.37 2.86 -11.76
C ARG A 200 -22.77 2.44 -10.34
N LEU A 201 -21.81 1.92 -9.56
CA LEU A 201 -22.03 1.51 -8.17
C LEU A 201 -22.37 2.72 -7.28
N ASP A 202 -21.66 3.84 -7.44
CA ASP A 202 -21.89 5.08 -6.68
C ASP A 202 -23.31 5.62 -6.96
N CYS A 203 -23.73 5.62 -8.22
CA CYS A 203 -25.09 6.00 -8.60
C CYS A 203 -26.16 5.10 -7.93
N ALA A 204 -25.96 3.79 -7.94
CA ALA A 204 -26.89 2.85 -7.31
C ALA A 204 -26.92 2.99 -5.78
N LEU A 205 -25.76 3.20 -5.14
CA LEU A 205 -25.64 3.42 -3.69
C LEU A 205 -26.32 4.73 -3.26
N LYS A 206 -26.07 5.83 -3.97
CA LYS A 206 -26.69 7.14 -3.70
C LYS A 206 -28.22 7.08 -3.80
N ASN A 207 -28.74 6.32 -4.75
CA ASN A 207 -30.17 6.11 -4.93
C ASN A 207 -30.76 5.02 -4.02
N ARG A 208 -29.92 4.34 -3.20
CA ARG A 208 -30.30 3.18 -2.38
C ARG A 208 -30.99 2.07 -3.19
N ASP A 209 -30.62 1.93 -4.45
CA ASP A 209 -31.19 0.93 -5.37
C ASP A 209 -30.46 -0.41 -5.23
N LYS A 210 -30.95 -1.21 -4.27
CA LYS A 210 -30.38 -2.54 -4.00
C LYS A 210 -30.52 -3.49 -5.19
N ALA A 211 -31.62 -3.39 -5.94
CA ALA A 211 -31.86 -4.27 -7.09
C ALA A 211 -30.84 -3.99 -8.21
N LEU A 212 -30.57 -2.71 -8.48
CA LEU A 212 -29.54 -2.31 -9.44
C LEU A 212 -28.14 -2.74 -8.98
N LEU A 213 -27.83 -2.60 -7.68
CA LEU A 213 -26.56 -3.08 -7.12
C LEU A 213 -26.39 -4.59 -7.32
N GLU A 214 -27.41 -5.37 -6.98
CA GLU A 214 -27.38 -6.83 -7.16
C GLU A 214 -27.27 -7.22 -8.63
N GLN A 215 -27.90 -6.48 -9.54
CA GLN A 215 -27.77 -6.67 -10.99
C GLN A 215 -26.32 -6.39 -11.45
N ILE A 216 -25.73 -5.24 -11.05
CA ILE A 216 -24.33 -4.89 -11.39
C ILE A 216 -23.37 -5.97 -10.88
N LEU A 217 -23.57 -6.45 -9.64
CA LEU A 217 -22.73 -7.47 -9.02
C LEU A 217 -22.93 -8.89 -9.57
N ALA A 218 -23.95 -9.10 -10.40
CA ALA A 218 -24.18 -10.36 -11.12
C ALA A 218 -23.52 -10.37 -12.52
N GLU A 219 -23.07 -9.22 -13.01
CA GLU A 219 -22.37 -9.12 -14.29
C GLU A 219 -20.98 -9.77 -14.16
N ASP A 220 -20.52 -10.46 -15.21
CA ASP A 220 -19.18 -11.05 -15.23
C ASP A 220 -18.11 -9.95 -15.37
N PRO A 221 -17.22 -9.77 -14.38
CA PRO A 221 -16.15 -8.78 -14.45
C PRO A 221 -15.27 -8.90 -15.71
N SER A 222 -15.14 -10.10 -16.26
CA SER A 222 -14.34 -10.35 -17.47
C SER A 222 -14.97 -9.82 -18.76
N GLU A 223 -16.29 -9.57 -18.74
CA GLU A 223 -17.05 -9.10 -19.90
C GLU A 223 -17.44 -7.62 -19.80
N LEU A 224 -17.30 -7.02 -18.63
CA LEU A 224 -17.72 -5.63 -18.37
C LEU A 224 -16.95 -4.59 -19.18
N CYS A 225 -15.75 -4.90 -19.64
CA CYS A 225 -14.88 -3.95 -20.31
C CYS A 225 -14.68 -4.31 -21.77
N PRO A 226 -15.22 -3.52 -22.70
CA PRO A 226 -14.83 -3.64 -24.11
C PRO A 226 -13.32 -3.31 -24.21
N LYS A 227 -12.63 -3.99 -25.13
CA LYS A 227 -11.22 -3.71 -25.39
C LYS A 227 -11.10 -2.26 -25.88
N LEU A 228 -10.49 -1.43 -25.08
CA LEU A 228 -10.20 -0.04 -25.42
C LEU A 228 -8.91 0.05 -26.22
N ALA A 229 -8.78 1.10 -27.04
CA ALA A 229 -7.49 1.41 -27.66
C ALA A 229 -6.48 1.75 -26.55
N GLU A 230 -5.25 1.31 -26.70
CA GLU A 230 -4.18 1.73 -25.81
C GLU A 230 -3.95 3.23 -26.01
N PRO A 231 -3.95 4.03 -24.92
CA PRO A 231 -3.67 5.46 -25.06
C PRO A 231 -2.22 5.66 -25.52
N GLU A 232 -2.02 6.57 -26.47
CA GLU A 232 -0.67 6.98 -26.86
C GLU A 232 -0.12 7.96 -25.84
N VAL A 233 1.06 7.67 -25.29
CA VAL A 233 1.77 8.57 -24.38
C VAL A 233 2.46 9.65 -25.18
N GLY A 234 1.95 10.88 -25.09
CA GLY A 234 2.53 12.06 -25.73
C GLY A 234 3.40 12.87 -24.75
N ALA A 235 4.10 13.90 -25.29
CA ALA A 235 4.91 14.80 -24.48
C ALA A 235 4.12 15.49 -23.36
N GLU A 236 2.86 15.81 -23.62
CA GLU A 236 1.97 16.46 -22.67
C GLU A 236 1.65 15.57 -21.47
N HIS A 237 1.38 14.28 -21.72
CA HIS A 237 1.14 13.27 -20.69
C HIS A 237 2.37 13.10 -19.77
N LEU A 238 3.56 12.98 -20.37
CA LEU A 238 4.80 12.85 -19.62
C LEU A 238 5.09 14.11 -18.80
N GLN A 239 4.94 15.29 -19.38
CA GLN A 239 5.13 16.55 -18.65
C GLN A 239 4.14 16.69 -17.49
N PHE A 240 2.90 16.31 -17.70
CA PHE A 240 1.88 16.31 -16.68
C PHE A 240 2.20 15.32 -15.55
N GLY A 241 2.57 14.08 -15.87
CA GLY A 241 3.01 13.09 -14.89
C GLY A 241 4.21 13.57 -14.06
N LEU A 242 5.21 14.19 -14.70
CA LEU A 242 6.35 14.80 -14.01
C LEU A 242 5.93 15.89 -13.02
N GLN A 243 5.03 16.80 -13.41
CA GLN A 243 4.53 17.85 -12.52
C GLN A 243 3.81 17.28 -11.29
N ILE A 244 3.02 16.23 -11.49
CA ILE A 244 2.35 15.55 -10.36
C ILE A 244 3.39 14.94 -9.43
N ILE A 245 4.37 14.22 -9.97
CA ILE A 245 5.41 13.58 -9.16
C ILE A 245 6.24 14.63 -8.42
N GLU A 246 6.61 15.75 -9.05
CA GLU A 246 7.31 16.83 -8.37
C GLU A 246 6.54 17.36 -7.16
N GLN A 247 5.24 17.58 -7.30
CA GLN A 247 4.41 18.02 -6.18
C GLN A 247 4.22 16.92 -5.13
N MET A 248 4.18 15.65 -5.54
CA MET A 248 4.17 14.53 -4.60
C MET A 248 5.51 14.42 -3.85
N MET A 249 6.63 14.86 -4.43
CA MET A 249 7.94 14.87 -3.78
C MET A 249 7.97 15.78 -2.54
N GLU A 250 7.13 16.84 -2.47
CA GLU A 250 7.00 17.65 -1.27
C GLU A 250 6.50 16.85 -0.07
N ILE A 251 5.63 15.87 -0.30
CA ILE A 251 5.19 14.95 0.76
C ILE A 251 6.25 13.90 1.05
N LEU A 252 7.01 13.48 0.05
CA LEU A 252 8.06 12.51 0.23
C LEU A 252 9.15 13.03 1.18
N ASP A 253 9.29 14.36 1.34
CA ASP A 253 10.21 14.94 2.33
C ASP A 253 9.83 14.60 3.79
N GLU A 254 8.58 14.27 4.06
CA GLU A 254 8.13 13.72 5.34
C GLU A 254 8.29 12.19 5.43
N GLY A 255 8.61 11.54 4.31
CA GLY A 255 8.76 10.08 4.20
C GLY A 255 10.14 9.56 4.63
N SER A 256 10.35 8.26 4.46
CA SER A 256 11.66 7.64 4.69
C SER A 256 12.70 8.09 3.66
N GLN A 257 13.98 8.00 4.04
CA GLN A 257 15.08 8.37 3.12
C GLN A 257 15.04 7.57 1.81
N SER A 258 14.67 6.28 1.88
CA SER A 258 14.61 5.39 0.71
C SER A 258 13.63 5.88 -0.35
N ILE A 259 12.43 6.33 0.03
CA ILE A 259 11.48 6.85 -0.96
C ILE A 259 11.92 8.19 -1.54
N ARG A 260 12.55 9.06 -0.72
CA ARG A 260 13.14 10.31 -1.22
C ARG A 260 14.23 10.07 -2.26
N ASP A 261 15.10 9.10 -2.01
CA ASP A 261 16.20 8.77 -2.91
C ASP A 261 15.68 8.15 -4.22
N CYS A 262 14.69 7.24 -4.12
CA CYS A 262 14.02 6.65 -5.29
C CYS A 262 13.33 7.75 -6.15
N GLY A 263 12.55 8.63 -5.53
CA GLY A 263 11.89 9.72 -6.24
C GLY A 263 12.87 10.68 -6.93
N LYS A 264 13.97 11.05 -6.24
CA LYS A 264 15.04 11.88 -6.83
C LYS A 264 15.73 11.20 -8.01
N ALA A 265 16.00 9.90 -7.90
CA ALA A 265 16.61 9.12 -8.99
C ALA A 265 15.69 9.08 -10.22
N ALA A 266 14.40 8.80 -10.03
CA ALA A 266 13.42 8.79 -11.11
C ALA A 266 13.28 10.16 -11.79
N LEU A 267 13.14 11.23 -11.00
CA LEU A 267 13.10 12.60 -11.53
C LEU A 267 14.38 12.96 -12.28
N ALA A 268 15.56 12.66 -11.73
CA ALA A 268 16.84 12.94 -12.40
C ALA A 268 16.96 12.23 -13.74
N TYR A 269 16.46 11.01 -13.85
CA TYR A 269 16.43 10.27 -15.10
C TYR A 269 15.56 10.99 -16.14
N PHE A 270 14.33 11.36 -15.81
CA PHE A 270 13.40 11.99 -16.74
C PHE A 270 13.69 13.47 -17.01
N HIS A 271 14.26 14.22 -16.05
CA HIS A 271 14.67 15.62 -16.22
C HIS A 271 16.05 15.82 -16.84
N GLY A 272 16.87 14.82 -16.95
CA GLY A 272 18.24 14.93 -17.48
C GLY A 272 18.34 15.35 -18.95
N GLY A 273 17.20 15.57 -19.63
CA GLY A 273 17.03 16.24 -20.91
C GLY A 273 15.96 17.32 -20.79
N LYS A 274 15.92 18.31 -21.66
CA LYS A 274 14.93 19.39 -21.65
C LYS A 274 13.52 18.82 -21.72
N SER A 275 12.68 19.21 -20.78
CA SER A 275 11.24 18.98 -20.63
C SER A 275 10.63 17.80 -21.40
N GLY A 276 10.27 16.71 -20.69
CA GLY A 276 9.46 15.63 -21.25
C GLY A 276 10.12 14.88 -22.40
N ASP A 277 11.26 14.23 -22.11
CA ASP A 277 11.93 13.42 -23.14
C ASP A 277 11.17 12.09 -23.34
N ILE A 278 10.20 12.11 -24.28
CA ILE A 278 9.43 10.92 -24.66
C ILE A 278 10.37 9.75 -25.01
N ALA A 279 11.48 10.02 -25.69
CA ALA A 279 12.41 8.98 -26.07
C ALA A 279 13.04 8.30 -24.85
N ARG A 280 13.27 9.02 -23.76
CA ARG A 280 13.72 8.42 -22.48
C ARG A 280 12.62 7.58 -21.83
N TYR A 281 11.37 8.07 -21.85
CA TYR A 281 10.24 7.31 -21.33
C TYR A 281 10.06 6.00 -22.11
N GLU A 282 10.03 6.08 -23.44
CA GLU A 282 9.91 4.90 -24.32
C GLU A 282 11.07 3.92 -24.12
N ALA A 283 12.30 4.43 -23.98
CA ALA A 283 13.47 3.60 -23.71
C ALA A 283 13.37 2.92 -22.32
N ALA A 284 12.97 3.65 -21.28
CA ALA A 284 12.78 3.08 -19.95
C ALA A 284 11.66 2.05 -19.93
N ASN A 285 10.53 2.33 -20.60
CA ASN A 285 9.41 1.42 -20.69
C ASN A 285 9.78 0.13 -21.44
N ALA A 286 10.49 0.25 -22.58
CA ALA A 286 10.97 -0.90 -23.34
C ALA A 286 11.99 -1.72 -22.53
N HIS A 287 12.93 -1.06 -21.86
CA HIS A 287 13.90 -1.71 -20.99
C HIS A 287 13.22 -2.45 -19.84
N PHE A 288 12.33 -1.78 -19.11
CA PHE A 288 11.60 -2.34 -17.96
C PHE A 288 10.79 -3.57 -18.38
N SER A 289 10.03 -3.47 -19.47
CA SER A 289 9.23 -4.58 -19.99
C SER A 289 10.07 -5.76 -20.46
N ALA A 290 11.27 -5.51 -21.00
CA ALA A 290 12.21 -6.56 -21.40
C ALA A 290 12.85 -7.28 -20.19
N VAL A 291 13.16 -6.53 -19.13
CA VAL A 291 13.78 -7.08 -17.91
C VAL A 291 12.73 -7.78 -17.03
N PHE A 292 11.54 -7.22 -16.93
CA PHE A 292 10.43 -7.72 -16.12
C PHE A 292 9.20 -8.01 -16.99
N PRO A 293 9.19 -9.06 -17.77
CA PRO A 293 8.08 -9.35 -18.71
C PRO A 293 6.75 -9.62 -17.99
N GLN A 294 6.77 -9.96 -16.70
CA GLN A 294 5.58 -10.18 -15.88
C GLN A 294 5.21 -8.95 -15.03
N TRP A 295 5.71 -7.75 -15.39
CA TRP A 295 5.51 -6.56 -14.56
C TRP A 295 4.04 -6.22 -14.33
N GLU A 296 3.15 -6.39 -15.32
CA GLU A 296 1.72 -6.14 -15.11
C GLU A 296 1.11 -7.06 -14.06
N THR A 297 1.53 -8.32 -14.02
CA THR A 297 1.08 -9.28 -13.01
C THR A 297 1.57 -8.89 -11.61
N PHE A 298 2.81 -8.43 -11.51
CA PHE A 298 3.37 -7.95 -10.24
C PHE A 298 2.63 -6.69 -9.75
N PHE A 299 2.36 -5.73 -10.64
CA PHE A 299 1.59 -4.52 -10.32
C PHE A 299 0.14 -4.84 -9.97
N GLU A 300 -0.50 -5.76 -10.69
CA GLU A 300 -1.82 -6.28 -10.34
C GLU A 300 -1.86 -6.79 -8.90
N HIS A 301 -0.90 -7.64 -8.51
CA HIS A 301 -0.83 -8.17 -7.15
C HIS A 301 -0.66 -7.07 -6.10
N MET A 302 0.20 -6.09 -6.35
CA MET A 302 0.37 -4.94 -5.46
C MET A 302 -0.93 -4.13 -5.30
N LEU A 303 -1.60 -3.83 -6.41
CA LEU A 303 -2.85 -3.07 -6.38
C LEU A 303 -3.97 -3.85 -5.69
N VAL A 304 -4.16 -5.12 -6.04
CA VAL A 304 -5.18 -5.99 -5.42
C VAL A 304 -4.96 -6.13 -3.92
N ASN A 305 -3.72 -6.34 -3.51
CA ASN A 305 -3.38 -6.42 -2.09
C ASN A 305 -3.61 -5.08 -1.38
N HIS A 306 -3.24 -3.96 -1.99
CA HIS A 306 -3.49 -2.62 -1.46
C HIS A 306 -5.01 -2.36 -1.32
N MET A 307 -5.80 -2.65 -2.36
CA MET A 307 -7.26 -2.51 -2.30
C MET A 307 -7.87 -3.32 -1.15
N PHE A 308 -7.39 -4.52 -0.91
CA PHE A 308 -7.87 -5.35 0.19
C PHE A 308 -7.39 -4.83 1.54
N PHE A 309 -6.10 -4.50 1.68
CA PHE A 309 -5.48 -3.98 2.90
C PHE A 309 -6.10 -2.66 3.35
N ALA A 310 -6.33 -1.73 2.43
CA ALA A 310 -6.93 -0.42 2.69
C ALA A 310 -8.46 -0.44 2.78
N GLN A 311 -9.11 -1.59 2.51
CA GLN A 311 -10.58 -1.72 2.42
C GLN A 311 -11.22 -0.84 1.34
N PHE A 312 -10.50 -0.65 0.24
CA PHE A 312 -10.96 0.12 -0.91
C PHE A 312 -12.32 -0.40 -1.44
N PRO A 313 -13.28 0.44 -1.78
CA PRO A 313 -13.30 1.90 -1.70
C PRO A 313 -13.95 2.42 -0.40
N PHE A 314 -14.18 1.57 0.60
CA PHE A 314 -14.94 1.87 1.81
C PHE A 314 -14.02 2.13 3.02
N GLN A 315 -13.00 2.95 2.82
CA GLN A 315 -12.14 3.39 3.91
C GLN A 315 -12.94 4.23 4.93
N ASP A 316 -12.42 4.40 6.15
CA ASP A 316 -13.04 5.22 7.22
C ASP A 316 -13.06 6.73 6.91
N ARG A 317 -13.28 7.12 5.67
CA ARG A 317 -13.15 8.48 5.19
C ARG A 317 -14.41 8.91 4.45
N PRO A 318 -14.83 10.18 4.56
CA PRO A 318 -16.01 10.69 3.88
C PRO A 318 -15.73 11.11 2.41
N GLU A 319 -14.74 10.52 1.76
CA GLU A 319 -14.47 10.76 0.35
C GLU A 319 -15.53 10.06 -0.53
N SER A 320 -15.73 10.55 -1.73
CA SER A 320 -16.61 9.91 -2.70
C SER A 320 -15.93 8.69 -3.33
N MET A 321 -16.71 7.75 -3.89
CA MET A 321 -16.13 6.63 -4.63
C MET A 321 -15.25 7.09 -5.79
N HIS A 322 -15.56 8.22 -6.40
CA HIS A 322 -14.73 8.83 -7.44
C HIS A 322 -13.37 9.29 -6.89
N GLU A 323 -13.33 9.94 -5.70
CA GLU A 323 -12.05 10.36 -5.08
C GLU A 323 -11.19 9.16 -4.68
N GLU A 324 -11.79 8.06 -4.22
CA GLU A 324 -11.09 6.80 -3.97
C GLU A 324 -10.52 6.19 -5.26
N PHE A 325 -11.26 6.24 -6.36
CA PHE A 325 -10.78 5.82 -7.68
C PHE A 325 -9.59 6.66 -8.13
N VAL A 326 -9.69 7.99 -8.03
CA VAL A 326 -8.60 8.92 -8.37
C VAL A 326 -7.35 8.62 -7.53
N ALA A 327 -7.52 8.35 -6.23
CA ALA A 327 -6.42 7.99 -5.34
C ALA A 327 -5.73 6.69 -5.76
N LEU A 328 -6.48 5.65 -6.11
CA LEU A 328 -5.91 4.38 -6.60
C LEU A 328 -5.14 4.56 -7.90
N CYS A 329 -5.67 5.37 -8.83
CA CYS A 329 -4.97 5.69 -10.08
C CYS A 329 -3.69 6.48 -9.83
N ALA A 330 -3.68 7.41 -8.87
CA ALA A 330 -2.46 8.11 -8.47
C ALA A 330 -1.41 7.17 -7.86
N VAL A 331 -1.83 6.20 -7.05
CA VAL A 331 -0.94 5.14 -6.53
C VAL A 331 -0.32 4.35 -7.69
N TYR A 332 -1.13 3.90 -8.65
CA TYR A 332 -0.61 3.19 -9.81
C TYR A 332 0.40 4.04 -10.59
N ALA A 333 0.06 5.29 -10.90
CA ALA A 333 0.92 6.17 -11.69
C ALA A 333 2.26 6.45 -11.00
N ILE A 334 2.28 6.72 -9.68
CA ILE A 334 3.54 6.93 -8.95
C ILE A 334 4.38 5.66 -8.91
N LEU A 335 3.78 4.50 -8.67
CA LEU A 335 4.50 3.22 -8.69
C LEU A 335 5.14 2.95 -10.05
N ARG A 336 4.37 3.19 -11.11
CA ARG A 336 4.84 3.01 -12.49
C ARG A 336 5.98 3.96 -12.82
N PHE A 337 5.83 5.25 -12.51
CA PHE A 337 6.86 6.26 -12.72
C PHE A 337 8.16 5.94 -11.97
N LEU A 338 8.05 5.56 -10.69
CA LEU A 338 9.22 5.20 -9.89
C LEU A 338 9.90 3.94 -10.45
N ALA A 339 9.14 2.92 -10.81
CA ALA A 339 9.69 1.70 -11.39
C ALA A 339 10.46 2.00 -12.70
N LEU A 340 9.87 2.78 -13.60
CA LEU A 340 10.53 3.13 -14.86
C LEU A 340 11.80 3.96 -14.64
N GLY A 341 11.74 4.98 -13.78
CA GLY A 341 12.86 5.88 -13.56
C GLY A 341 14.00 5.24 -12.75
N CYS A 342 13.67 4.51 -11.67
CA CYS A 342 14.68 3.86 -10.82
C CYS A 342 15.32 2.64 -11.50
N MET A 343 14.57 1.95 -12.38
CA MET A 343 15.04 0.73 -13.04
C MET A 343 15.57 0.97 -14.47
N ALA A 344 15.65 2.23 -14.92
CA ALA A 344 16.02 2.56 -16.30
C ALA A 344 17.36 1.94 -16.74
N ASP A 345 18.34 1.87 -15.84
CA ASP A 345 19.66 1.29 -16.06
C ASP A 345 19.94 0.03 -15.21
N ARG A 346 18.93 -0.46 -14.48
CA ARG A 346 19.04 -1.61 -13.55
C ARG A 346 18.30 -2.82 -14.09
N ARG A 347 18.69 -4.01 -13.61
CA ARG A 347 18.10 -5.30 -14.00
C ARG A 347 17.82 -6.22 -12.81
N ASP A 348 18.04 -5.73 -11.60
CA ASP A 348 17.93 -6.54 -10.39
C ASP A 348 16.53 -6.50 -9.81
N ALA A 349 15.94 -7.66 -9.58
CA ALA A 349 14.63 -7.80 -8.98
C ALA A 349 14.59 -7.28 -7.54
N GLU A 350 15.69 -7.40 -6.79
CA GLU A 350 15.80 -6.91 -5.42
C GLU A 350 15.64 -5.39 -5.36
N GLY A 351 16.26 -4.66 -6.29
CA GLY A 351 16.10 -3.22 -6.37
C GLY A 351 14.67 -2.79 -6.70
N LEU A 352 14.00 -3.49 -7.61
CA LEU A 352 12.59 -3.22 -7.89
C LEU A 352 11.73 -3.42 -6.64
N ILE A 353 11.95 -4.50 -5.90
CA ILE A 353 11.23 -4.79 -4.64
C ILE A 353 11.49 -3.68 -3.61
N ASP A 354 12.74 -3.24 -3.45
CA ASP A 354 13.12 -2.22 -2.49
C ASP A 354 12.47 -0.87 -2.82
N ASP A 355 12.46 -0.48 -4.09
CA ASP A 355 11.82 0.74 -4.57
C ASP A 355 10.30 0.69 -4.35
N MET A 356 9.65 -0.43 -4.67
CA MET A 356 8.20 -0.61 -4.46
C MET A 356 7.84 -0.67 -2.97
N ALA A 357 8.63 -1.37 -2.15
CA ALA A 357 8.43 -1.39 -0.70
C ALA A 357 8.57 0.02 -0.08
N ALA A 358 9.54 0.81 -0.55
CA ALA A 358 9.71 2.19 -0.12
C ALA A 358 8.50 3.06 -0.51
N ALA A 359 7.96 2.91 -1.72
CA ALA A 359 6.75 3.60 -2.16
C ALA A 359 5.54 3.22 -1.30
N PHE A 360 5.35 1.94 -1.01
CA PHE A 360 4.25 1.47 -0.16
C PHE A 360 4.41 1.82 1.32
N ARG A 361 5.60 2.15 1.81
CA ARG A 361 5.75 2.76 3.14
C ARG A 361 5.05 4.11 3.21
N LEU A 362 5.06 4.88 2.13
CA LEU A 362 4.27 6.10 2.03
C LEU A 362 2.79 5.79 1.86
N VAL A 363 2.43 4.94 0.90
CA VAL A 363 1.04 4.65 0.52
C VAL A 363 0.25 3.98 1.65
N ASP A 364 0.79 2.90 2.25
CA ASP A 364 0.06 2.08 3.24
C ASP A 364 0.08 2.66 4.67
N HIS A 365 0.98 3.62 4.97
CA HIS A 365 1.20 4.08 6.36
C HIS A 365 1.05 5.59 6.56
N THR A 366 0.60 6.32 5.54
CA THR A 366 0.29 7.76 5.63
C THR A 366 -1.09 8.04 5.03
N GLU A 367 -1.50 9.30 4.96
CA GLU A 367 -2.69 9.75 4.24
C GLU A 367 -2.39 10.08 2.77
N PHE A 368 -1.49 9.33 2.14
CA PHE A 368 -1.04 9.58 0.77
C PHE A 368 -2.21 9.63 -0.22
N ASP A 369 -3.13 8.68 -0.16
CA ASP A 369 -4.30 8.59 -1.05
C ASP A 369 -5.13 9.86 -1.02
N ARG A 370 -5.43 10.35 0.19
CA ARG A 370 -6.19 11.58 0.40
C ARG A 370 -5.47 12.80 -0.14
N TYR A 371 -4.16 12.87 0.08
CA TYR A 371 -3.36 13.96 -0.45
C TYR A 371 -3.30 13.91 -1.98
N ALA A 372 -3.04 12.75 -2.56
CA ALA A 372 -2.96 12.56 -4.01
C ALA A 372 -4.27 12.95 -4.69
N SER A 373 -5.40 12.48 -4.19
CA SER A 373 -6.73 12.84 -4.72
C SER A 373 -6.99 14.36 -4.66
N ARG A 374 -6.68 14.99 -3.54
CA ARG A 374 -6.81 16.47 -3.39
C ARG A 374 -5.86 17.24 -4.29
N LEU A 375 -4.64 16.74 -4.48
CA LEU A 375 -3.67 17.35 -5.37
C LEU A 375 -4.17 17.31 -6.81
N LEU A 376 -4.57 16.14 -7.31
CA LEU A 376 -5.12 15.97 -8.64
C LEU A 376 -6.33 16.88 -8.89
N LYS A 377 -7.23 16.94 -7.92
CA LYS A 377 -8.39 17.86 -8.00
C LYS A 377 -7.98 19.34 -8.10
N ARG A 378 -6.97 19.77 -7.35
CA ARG A 378 -6.44 21.14 -7.44
C ARG A 378 -5.78 21.44 -8.78
N LEU A 379 -5.16 20.45 -9.39
CA LEU A 379 -4.54 20.56 -10.71
C LEU A 379 -5.56 20.52 -11.86
N GLY A 380 -6.83 20.35 -11.55
CA GLY A 380 -7.88 20.20 -12.56
C GLY A 380 -7.93 18.81 -13.20
N CYS A 381 -7.28 17.82 -12.61
CA CYS A 381 -7.09 16.46 -13.14
C CYS A 381 -8.00 15.46 -12.44
N ALA A 382 -9.25 15.81 -12.24
CA ALA A 382 -10.21 14.95 -11.58
C ALA A 382 -11.27 14.38 -12.54
N SER A 383 -11.24 14.72 -13.82
CA SER A 383 -12.13 14.11 -14.81
C SER A 383 -11.64 12.72 -15.20
N SER A 384 -12.56 11.86 -15.61
CA SER A 384 -12.24 10.50 -16.06
C SER A 384 -11.21 10.50 -17.22
N GLN A 385 -11.23 11.51 -18.09
CA GLN A 385 -10.30 11.59 -19.22
C GLN A 385 -8.87 11.88 -18.74
N GLU A 386 -8.69 12.88 -17.87
CA GLU A 386 -7.37 13.25 -17.34
C GLU A 386 -6.77 12.13 -16.49
N ILE A 387 -7.60 11.38 -15.77
CA ILE A 387 -7.15 10.18 -15.05
C ILE A 387 -6.72 9.09 -16.02
N CYS A 388 -7.42 8.90 -17.16
CA CYS A 388 -6.97 7.98 -18.22
C CYS A 388 -5.57 8.37 -18.74
N ASP A 389 -5.34 9.68 -18.94
CA ASP A 389 -4.04 10.19 -19.38
C ASP A 389 -2.94 9.94 -18.33
N LEU A 390 -3.26 10.10 -17.04
CA LEU A 390 -2.31 9.82 -15.94
C LEU A 390 -1.92 8.34 -15.87
N ILE A 391 -2.87 7.42 -15.99
CA ILE A 391 -2.57 5.97 -15.91
C ILE A 391 -1.97 5.40 -17.20
N ALA A 392 -1.96 6.17 -18.29
CA ALA A 392 -1.27 5.80 -19.54
C ALA A 392 0.26 5.92 -19.41
N LEU A 393 0.76 6.66 -18.39
CA LEU A 393 2.17 6.69 -18.01
C LEU A 393 2.55 5.35 -17.35
#